data_83f0cac1e561c0fb3f9e49622e922d62
#
_entry.id   83f0cac1e561c0fb3f9e49622e922d62
#
_cell.length_a   1.000
_cell.length_b   1.000
_cell.length_c   1.000
_cell.angle_alpha   90.00
_cell.angle_beta   90.00
_cell.angle_gamma   90.00
#
_symmetry.space_group_name_H-M   'P 1'
#
loop_
_entity.id
_entity.type
_entity.pdbx_description
1 polymer ?
#
loop_
_entity_poly.entity_id
_entity_poly.type
_entity_poly.pdbx_seq_one_letter_code
_entity_poly.pdbx_strand_id
1 'polypeptide(L)'
;MKRKIIQQLKLWKDNPARKPLILLGARQVGKTWVMKHFGLTEFENVAYINCDVEPLAKELFAADYNIPRILLTLQAITGTKIEAGKTLIVFDELQEVERGLHSLKYFQENAPEYHVMAAGSLLGITLGKGQSFPVGKVNVMHLYPMDFEEFLMAAGETDLCDLLRQPDWEILKILSLKYVDLLRQYYYVGGMPEVVDCFFQHQDLQEVRDKQTEILDAYRRDISKHTTPTAVSYTH
;
A
#
# COMPACT_ATOMS: atom_id res chain seq x y z
N MET A 1 -9.80 8.41 -3.73
CA MET A 1 -10.09 7.55 -4.93
C MET A 1 -10.44 6.14 -4.50
N LYS A 2 -11.35 5.44 -5.20
CA LYS A 2 -11.67 4.03 -4.89
C LYS A 2 -10.54 3.12 -5.38
N ARG A 3 -10.19 2.09 -4.57
CA ARG A 3 -9.17 1.08 -4.92
C ARG A 3 -9.78 -0.32 -4.77
N LYS A 4 -9.62 -1.16 -5.78
CA LYS A 4 -10.20 -2.53 -5.81
C LYS A 4 -9.66 -3.42 -4.69
N ILE A 5 -8.43 -3.19 -4.24
CA ILE A 5 -7.80 -3.95 -3.15
C ILE A 5 -8.58 -3.88 -1.83
N ILE A 6 -9.38 -2.83 -1.61
CA ILE A 6 -10.20 -2.68 -0.38
C ILE A 6 -11.13 -3.88 -0.19
N GLN A 7 -11.67 -4.46 -1.26
CA GLN A 7 -12.50 -5.67 -1.17
C GLN A 7 -11.69 -6.89 -0.70
N GLN A 8 -10.46 -7.04 -1.19
CA GLN A 8 -9.59 -8.12 -0.76
C GLN A 8 -9.17 -7.95 0.71
N LEU A 9 -8.95 -6.70 1.15
CA LEU A 9 -8.66 -6.39 2.55
C LEU A 9 -9.83 -6.71 3.47
N LYS A 10 -11.09 -6.49 3.04
CA LYS A 10 -12.28 -6.91 3.79
C LYS A 10 -12.33 -8.43 3.95
N LEU A 11 -12.11 -9.17 2.87
CA LEU A 11 -12.03 -10.63 2.92
C LEU A 11 -10.92 -11.12 3.85
N TRP A 12 -9.77 -10.46 3.86
CA TRP A 12 -8.69 -10.76 4.80
C TRP A 12 -9.11 -10.48 6.24
N LYS A 13 -9.73 -9.33 6.51
CA LYS A 13 -10.21 -8.96 7.86
C LYS A 13 -11.15 -10.02 8.44
N ASP A 14 -12.09 -10.48 7.63
CA ASP A 14 -13.16 -11.40 8.06
C ASP A 14 -12.71 -12.86 8.09
N ASN A 15 -11.52 -13.18 7.59
CA ASN A 15 -11.00 -14.55 7.60
C ASN A 15 -10.51 -14.95 9.00
N PRO A 16 -11.11 -15.94 9.68
CA PRO A 16 -10.67 -16.38 11.00
C PRO A 16 -9.26 -16.98 11.01
N ALA A 17 -8.77 -17.47 9.86
CA ALA A 17 -7.41 -17.99 9.69
C ALA A 17 -6.43 -16.93 9.17
N ARG A 18 -6.80 -15.63 9.25
CA ARG A 18 -5.93 -14.54 8.81
C ARG A 18 -4.60 -14.53 9.57
N LYS A 19 -3.58 -14.08 8.90
CA LYS A 19 -2.25 -13.80 9.45
C LYS A 19 -1.99 -12.30 9.33
N PRO A 20 -1.00 -11.74 10.06
CA PRO A 20 -0.54 -10.38 9.78
C PRO A 20 -0.32 -10.18 8.29
N LEU A 21 -0.79 -9.07 7.75
CA LEU A 21 -0.75 -8.77 6.33
C LEU A 21 0.44 -7.88 5.99
N ILE A 22 1.21 -8.25 4.97
CA ILE A 22 2.20 -7.37 4.35
C ILE A 22 1.63 -6.86 3.03
N LEU A 23 1.49 -5.54 2.91
CA LEU A 23 1.09 -4.86 1.69
C LEU A 23 2.34 -4.41 0.93
N LEU A 24 2.68 -5.14 -0.13
CA LEU A 24 3.80 -4.83 -1.02
C LEU A 24 3.34 -3.95 -2.19
N GLY A 25 4.22 -3.11 -2.65
CA GLY A 25 3.96 -2.30 -3.84
C GLY A 25 5.05 -1.25 -4.04
N ALA A 26 5.11 -0.70 -5.23
CA ALA A 26 6.04 0.36 -5.58
C ALA A 26 5.89 1.57 -4.64
N ARG A 27 6.89 2.44 -4.56
CA ARG A 27 6.74 3.74 -3.89
C ARG A 27 5.63 4.55 -4.56
N GLN A 28 4.95 5.40 -3.79
CA GLN A 28 3.90 6.32 -4.26
C GLN A 28 2.67 5.63 -4.91
N VAL A 29 2.55 4.29 -4.83
CA VAL A 29 1.39 3.55 -5.34
C VAL A 29 0.15 3.66 -4.43
N GLY A 30 0.29 4.33 -3.28
CA GLY A 30 -0.79 4.62 -2.35
C GLY A 30 -0.96 3.63 -1.19
N LYS A 31 0.09 2.87 -0.80
CA LYS A 31 0.03 1.91 0.33
C LYS A 31 -0.45 2.55 1.62
N THR A 32 0.19 3.62 2.05
CA THR A 32 -0.16 4.36 3.27
C THR A 32 -1.61 4.84 3.25
N TRP A 33 -2.06 5.38 2.11
CA TRP A 33 -3.45 5.81 1.95
C TRP A 33 -4.43 4.64 2.08
N VAL A 34 -4.15 3.52 1.40
CA VAL A 34 -5.00 2.32 1.45
C VAL A 34 -5.12 1.80 2.88
N MET A 35 -4.01 1.67 3.61
CA MET A 35 -4.03 1.17 4.99
C MET A 35 -4.80 2.09 5.94
N LYS A 36 -4.55 3.41 5.86
CA LYS A 36 -5.26 4.40 6.68
C LYS A 36 -6.75 4.43 6.33
N HIS A 37 -7.10 4.48 5.05
CA HIS A 37 -8.49 4.48 4.61
C HIS A 37 -9.22 3.21 5.05
N PHE A 38 -8.62 2.04 4.84
CA PHE A 38 -9.18 0.75 5.28
C PHE A 38 -9.36 0.71 6.80
N GLY A 39 -8.37 1.17 7.55
CA GLY A 39 -8.45 1.25 9.01
C GLY A 39 -9.60 2.14 9.48
N LEU A 40 -9.71 3.35 8.92
CA LEU A 40 -10.75 4.33 9.29
C LEU A 40 -12.17 3.90 8.90
N THR A 41 -12.32 3.07 7.86
CA THR A 41 -13.64 2.63 7.37
C THR A 41 -14.09 1.30 7.95
N GLU A 42 -13.17 0.45 8.39
CA GLU A 42 -13.47 -0.93 8.76
C GLU A 42 -13.19 -1.25 10.24
N PHE A 43 -12.55 -0.35 10.98
CA PHE A 43 -12.21 -0.53 12.40
C PHE A 43 -12.66 0.66 13.23
N GLU A 44 -12.83 0.45 14.53
CA GLU A 44 -13.14 1.52 15.48
C GLU A 44 -11.93 2.45 15.70
N ASN A 45 -10.71 1.88 15.66
CA ASN A 45 -9.46 2.59 15.90
C ASN A 45 -8.36 2.15 14.93
N VAL A 46 -7.38 3.04 14.70
CA VAL A 46 -6.17 2.74 13.93
C VAL A 46 -4.95 3.17 14.72
N ALA A 47 -4.12 2.22 15.12
CA ALA A 47 -2.81 2.49 15.71
C ALA A 47 -1.77 2.48 14.58
N TYR A 48 -1.47 3.65 14.03
CA TYR A 48 -0.57 3.84 12.89
C TYR A 48 0.78 4.35 13.34
N ILE A 49 1.85 3.69 12.90
CA ILE A 49 3.23 4.13 13.08
C ILE A 49 3.99 4.06 11.75
N ASN A 50 4.71 5.14 11.42
CA ASN A 50 5.67 5.15 10.33
C ASN A 50 7.06 4.85 10.89
N CYS A 51 7.59 3.67 10.56
CA CYS A 51 8.83 3.15 11.09
C CYS A 51 10.09 3.86 10.55
N ASP A 52 9.98 4.58 9.45
CA ASP A 52 11.08 5.38 8.89
C ASP A 52 11.25 6.71 9.66
N VAL A 53 10.13 7.30 10.11
CA VAL A 53 10.10 8.64 10.69
C VAL A 53 10.07 8.62 12.22
N GLU A 54 9.40 7.64 12.84
CA GLU A 54 9.20 7.56 14.29
C GLU A 54 10.45 7.01 15.01
N PRO A 55 11.18 7.81 15.78
CA PRO A 55 12.41 7.34 16.43
C PRO A 55 12.19 6.16 17.40
N LEU A 56 11.04 6.16 18.09
CA LEU A 56 10.71 5.11 19.07
C LEU A 56 10.33 3.79 18.40
N ALA A 57 10.05 3.79 17.08
CA ALA A 57 9.75 2.56 16.35
C ALA A 57 10.92 1.58 16.39
N LYS A 58 12.17 2.07 16.38
CA LYS A 58 13.37 1.24 16.42
C LYS A 58 13.50 0.48 17.75
N GLU A 59 13.04 1.09 18.83
CA GLU A 59 13.11 0.51 20.16
C GLU A 59 12.01 -0.54 20.43
N LEU A 60 10.92 -0.53 19.62
CA LEU A 60 9.79 -1.44 19.82
C LEU A 60 10.20 -2.92 19.84
N PHE A 61 11.12 -3.31 18.96
CA PHE A 61 11.53 -4.69 18.74
C PHE A 61 12.98 -4.96 19.17
N ALA A 62 13.69 -3.96 19.71
CA ALA A 62 15.12 -4.06 20.03
C ALA A 62 15.40 -5.09 21.11
N ALA A 63 14.61 -5.11 22.19
CA ALA A 63 14.85 -5.98 23.33
C ALA A 63 14.36 -7.42 23.08
N ASP A 64 13.10 -7.58 22.71
CA ASP A 64 12.42 -8.87 22.53
C ASP A 64 11.15 -8.73 21.67
N TYR A 65 10.40 -9.85 21.54
CA TYR A 65 9.11 -9.90 20.87
C TYR A 65 7.94 -10.10 21.88
N ASN A 66 8.02 -9.49 23.07
CA ASN A 66 6.95 -9.53 24.05
C ASN A 66 5.76 -8.70 23.55
N ILE A 67 4.73 -9.35 23.05
CA ILE A 67 3.57 -8.68 22.42
C ILE A 67 2.85 -7.74 23.40
N PRO A 68 2.54 -8.10 24.67
CA PRO A 68 1.94 -7.18 25.62
C PRO A 68 2.73 -5.87 25.78
N ARG A 69 4.07 -5.95 25.88
CA ARG A 69 4.95 -4.78 25.97
C ARG A 69 4.89 -3.95 24.68
N ILE A 70 4.95 -4.61 23.53
CA ILE A 70 4.87 -3.93 22.22
C ILE A 70 3.54 -3.18 22.10
N LEU A 71 2.42 -3.81 22.44
CA LEU A 71 1.09 -3.18 22.37
C LEU A 71 0.97 -1.98 23.31
N LEU A 72 1.48 -2.09 24.56
CA LEU A 72 1.48 -0.98 25.50
C LEU A 72 2.31 0.20 24.97
N THR A 73 3.50 -0.10 24.43
CA THR A 73 4.37 0.93 23.85
C THR A 73 3.73 1.59 22.63
N LEU A 74 3.10 0.82 21.74
CA LEU A 74 2.36 1.35 20.60
C LEU A 74 1.20 2.26 21.03
N GLN A 75 0.45 1.88 22.07
CA GLN A 75 -0.60 2.73 22.63
C GLN A 75 -0.04 4.08 23.11
N ALA A 76 1.10 4.05 23.79
CA ALA A 76 1.76 5.26 24.29
C ALA A 76 2.26 6.17 23.13
N ILE A 77 2.85 5.58 22.08
CA ILE A 77 3.36 6.34 20.93
C ILE A 77 2.21 6.91 20.09
N THR A 78 1.19 6.11 19.80
CA THR A 78 0.10 6.50 18.88
C THR A 78 -1.03 7.27 19.57
N GLY A 79 -1.09 7.27 20.89
CA GLY A 79 -2.22 7.80 21.67
C GLY A 79 -3.53 7.05 21.43
N THR A 80 -3.46 5.85 20.83
CA THR A 80 -4.64 5.07 20.43
C THR A 80 -4.77 3.83 21.32
N LYS A 81 -5.95 3.63 21.93
CA LYS A 81 -6.24 2.39 22.65
C LYS A 81 -6.29 1.23 21.66
N ILE A 82 -5.51 0.17 21.92
CA ILE A 82 -5.45 -1.02 21.07
C ILE A 82 -6.30 -2.13 21.69
N GLU A 83 -7.40 -2.46 21.02
CA GLU A 83 -8.33 -3.50 21.44
C GLU A 83 -8.41 -4.60 20.35
N ALA A 84 -8.35 -5.86 20.79
CA ALA A 84 -8.46 -7.01 19.91
C ALA A 84 -9.77 -6.97 19.09
N GLY A 85 -9.67 -7.20 17.79
CA GLY A 85 -10.80 -7.17 16.86
C GLY A 85 -11.33 -5.80 16.48
N LYS A 86 -11.01 -4.73 17.26
CA LYS A 86 -11.53 -3.37 17.04
C LYS A 86 -10.51 -2.40 16.46
N THR A 87 -9.23 -2.64 16.72
CA THR A 87 -8.13 -1.78 16.30
C THR A 87 -7.32 -2.42 15.20
N LEU A 88 -7.10 -1.68 14.12
CA LEU A 88 -6.07 -2.03 13.13
C LEU A 88 -4.73 -1.48 13.57
N ILE A 89 -3.74 -2.34 13.73
CA ILE A 89 -2.34 -1.96 13.95
C ILE A 89 -1.66 -1.85 12.59
N VAL A 90 -1.04 -0.71 12.31
CA VAL A 90 -0.39 -0.43 11.02
C VAL A 90 1.06 -0.04 11.24
N PHE A 91 1.97 -0.85 10.71
CA PHE A 91 3.40 -0.56 10.60
C PHE A 91 3.74 -0.16 9.16
N ASP A 92 3.94 1.13 8.92
CA ASP A 92 4.37 1.62 7.61
C ASP A 92 5.89 1.65 7.53
N GLU A 93 6.47 1.27 6.38
CA GLU A 93 7.91 1.12 6.14
C GLU A 93 8.62 0.24 7.19
N LEU A 94 8.00 -0.89 7.56
CA LEU A 94 8.48 -1.78 8.64
C LEU A 94 9.88 -2.34 8.40
N GLN A 95 10.37 -2.40 7.16
CA GLN A 95 11.73 -2.84 6.83
C GLN A 95 12.82 -1.89 7.36
N GLU A 96 12.48 -0.63 7.70
CA GLU A 96 13.43 0.34 8.26
C GLU A 96 13.78 0.04 9.74
N VAL A 97 13.02 -0.85 10.37
CA VAL A 97 13.27 -1.27 11.74
C VAL A 97 13.90 -2.66 11.75
N GLU A 98 15.07 -2.76 12.39
CA GLU A 98 15.71 -4.04 12.63
C GLU A 98 14.76 -4.98 13.37
N ARG A 99 14.65 -6.23 12.92
CA ARG A 99 13.75 -7.25 13.48
C ARG A 99 12.24 -6.96 13.28
N GLY A 100 11.86 -5.83 12.67
CA GLY A 100 10.45 -5.44 12.48
C GLY A 100 9.64 -6.48 11.69
N LEU A 101 10.12 -6.89 10.52
CA LEU A 101 9.45 -7.93 9.72
C LEU A 101 9.33 -9.27 10.46
N HIS A 102 10.34 -9.63 11.24
CA HIS A 102 10.33 -10.87 12.03
C HIS A 102 9.28 -10.83 13.15
N SER A 103 8.98 -9.65 13.69
CA SER A 103 7.96 -9.49 14.75
C SER A 103 6.58 -9.97 14.34
N LEU A 104 6.25 -9.89 13.04
CA LEU A 104 4.95 -10.34 12.50
C LEU A 104 4.69 -11.82 12.76
N LYS A 105 5.73 -12.65 12.80
CA LYS A 105 5.61 -14.06 13.20
C LYS A 105 5.06 -14.19 14.63
N TYR A 106 5.56 -13.37 15.56
CA TYR A 106 5.14 -13.44 16.95
C TYR A 106 3.72 -12.88 17.16
N PHE A 107 3.30 -11.88 16.39
CA PHE A 107 1.90 -11.47 16.37
C PHE A 107 1.00 -12.63 15.92
N GLN A 108 1.37 -13.35 14.88
CA GLN A 108 0.59 -14.49 14.40
C GLN A 108 0.53 -15.65 15.40
N GLU A 109 1.63 -15.92 16.12
CA GLU A 109 1.72 -17.06 17.04
C GLU A 109 1.12 -16.77 18.44
N ASN A 110 1.28 -15.54 18.93
CA ASN A 110 1.00 -15.18 20.31
C ASN A 110 -0.15 -14.17 20.48
N ALA A 111 -0.64 -13.59 19.41
CA ALA A 111 -1.70 -12.57 19.44
C ALA A 111 -2.51 -12.54 18.13
N PRO A 112 -3.03 -13.69 17.67
CA PRO A 112 -3.77 -13.78 16.39
C PRO A 112 -5.09 -13.00 16.39
N GLU A 113 -5.59 -12.61 17.55
CA GLU A 113 -6.79 -11.80 17.73
C GLU A 113 -6.62 -10.36 17.25
N TYR A 114 -5.37 -9.85 17.16
CA TYR A 114 -5.10 -8.49 16.66
C TYR A 114 -4.98 -8.48 15.14
N HIS A 115 -5.53 -7.43 14.53
CA HIS A 115 -5.34 -7.18 13.12
C HIS A 115 -4.10 -6.35 12.90
N VAL A 116 -3.11 -6.91 12.23
CA VAL A 116 -1.83 -6.25 11.97
C VAL A 116 -1.60 -6.16 10.47
N MET A 117 -1.36 -4.94 9.99
CA MET A 117 -0.90 -4.67 8.64
C MET A 117 0.49 -4.04 8.67
N ALA A 118 1.34 -4.46 7.76
CA ALA A 118 2.63 -3.83 7.52
C ALA A 118 2.72 -3.43 6.04
N ALA A 119 3.35 -2.32 5.76
CA ALA A 119 3.72 -1.95 4.40
C ALA A 119 5.23 -1.77 4.28
N GLY A 120 5.71 -2.01 3.06
CA GLY A 120 7.06 -1.71 2.69
C GLY A 120 7.21 -1.63 1.17
N SER A 121 8.25 -0.95 0.70
CA SER A 121 8.59 -0.99 -0.71
C SER A 121 9.08 -2.39 -1.08
N LEU A 122 8.76 -2.86 -2.29
CA LEU A 122 9.20 -4.17 -2.77
C LEU A 122 10.74 -4.29 -2.70
N LEU A 123 11.45 -3.23 -3.05
CA LEU A 123 12.92 -3.16 -3.01
C LEU A 123 13.45 -3.21 -1.57
N GLY A 124 12.83 -2.47 -0.64
CA GLY A 124 13.24 -2.45 0.77
C GLY A 124 13.13 -3.81 1.44
N ILE A 125 12.06 -4.56 1.16
CA ILE A 125 11.85 -5.90 1.74
C ILE A 125 12.75 -6.95 1.08
N THR A 126 12.95 -6.88 -0.24
CA THR A 126 13.77 -7.87 -0.98
C THR A 126 15.27 -7.66 -0.75
N LEU A 127 15.71 -6.42 -0.56
CA LEU A 127 17.13 -6.06 -0.42
C LEU A 127 17.57 -5.86 1.04
N GLY A 128 16.65 -5.96 2.00
CA GLY A 128 16.93 -5.82 3.43
C GLY A 128 18.01 -6.81 3.87
N LYS A 129 19.22 -6.30 4.10
CA LYS A 129 20.38 -7.12 4.50
C LYS A 129 20.08 -7.86 5.78
N GLY A 130 19.96 -9.19 5.71
CA GLY A 130 19.93 -10.07 6.88
C GLY A 130 18.59 -10.20 7.61
N GLN A 131 17.50 -9.61 7.12
CA GLN A 131 16.18 -9.83 7.72
C GLN A 131 15.51 -11.08 7.13
N SER A 132 15.22 -12.05 7.99
CA SER A 132 14.47 -13.24 7.61
C SER A 132 13.00 -12.87 7.36
N PHE A 133 12.54 -13.03 6.13
CA PHE A 133 11.12 -12.89 5.78
C PHE A 133 10.31 -13.99 6.49
N PRO A 134 9.20 -13.69 7.18
CA PRO A 134 8.44 -14.66 7.97
C PRO A 134 7.56 -15.55 7.08
N VAL A 135 8.20 -16.41 6.29
CA VAL A 135 7.54 -17.31 5.34
C VAL A 135 6.47 -18.15 6.04
N GLY A 136 5.28 -18.22 5.47
CA GLY A 136 4.17 -18.99 6.00
C GLY A 136 3.48 -18.42 7.25
N LYS A 137 4.00 -17.33 7.82
CA LYS A 137 3.46 -16.67 9.03
C LYS A 137 2.75 -15.34 8.74
N VAL A 138 2.74 -14.91 7.49
CA VAL A 138 2.09 -13.69 7.02
C VAL A 138 1.27 -13.96 5.77
N ASN A 139 0.25 -13.14 5.56
CA ASN A 139 -0.39 -12.97 4.27
C ASN A 139 0.33 -11.87 3.48
N VAL A 140 0.38 -11.99 2.18
CA VAL A 140 1.00 -10.98 1.31
C VAL A 140 -0.02 -10.55 0.27
N MET A 141 -0.20 -9.24 0.12
CA MET A 141 -0.98 -8.65 -0.96
C MET A 141 -0.13 -7.64 -1.71
N HIS A 142 -0.37 -7.52 -3.01
CA HIS A 142 0.33 -6.58 -3.86
C HIS A 142 -0.59 -5.43 -4.25
N LEU A 143 -0.13 -4.22 -3.99
CA LEU A 143 -0.76 -3.00 -4.49
C LEU A 143 0.00 -2.52 -5.73
N TYR A 144 -0.70 -2.54 -6.84
CA TYR A 144 -0.20 -2.05 -8.14
C TYR A 144 -0.66 -0.62 -8.39
N PRO A 145 -0.06 0.09 -9.36
CA PRO A 145 -0.67 1.29 -9.91
C PRO A 145 -2.12 1.04 -10.31
N MET A 146 -2.92 2.08 -10.37
CA MET A 146 -4.33 1.99 -10.76
C MET A 146 -4.46 1.38 -12.16
N ASP A 147 -5.33 0.41 -12.31
CA ASP A 147 -5.69 -0.11 -13.61
C ASP A 147 -6.76 0.77 -14.29
N PHE A 148 -7.16 0.42 -15.52
CA PHE A 148 -8.11 1.21 -16.27
C PHE A 148 -9.49 1.31 -15.61
N GLU A 149 -9.96 0.25 -14.94
CA GLU A 149 -11.21 0.32 -14.17
C GLU A 149 -11.11 1.30 -12.99
N GLU A 150 -9.99 1.28 -12.25
CA GLU A 150 -9.76 2.23 -11.15
C GLU A 150 -9.64 3.68 -11.67
N PHE A 151 -9.06 3.86 -12.87
CA PHE A 151 -9.02 5.14 -13.57
C PHE A 151 -10.42 5.61 -13.96
N LEU A 152 -11.28 4.74 -14.52
CA LEU A 152 -12.68 5.06 -14.82
C LEU A 152 -13.45 5.44 -13.55
N MET A 153 -13.24 4.72 -12.46
CA MET A 153 -13.84 5.07 -11.16
C MET A 153 -13.37 6.43 -10.63
N ALA A 154 -12.10 6.80 -10.87
CA ALA A 154 -11.57 8.11 -10.52
C ALA A 154 -12.16 9.22 -11.41
N ALA A 155 -12.45 8.92 -12.67
CA ALA A 155 -13.16 9.81 -13.58
C ALA A 155 -14.66 9.99 -13.27
N GLY A 156 -15.20 9.22 -12.31
CA GLY A 156 -16.64 9.21 -12.01
C GLY A 156 -17.47 8.33 -12.95
N GLU A 157 -16.84 7.59 -13.86
CA GLU A 157 -17.48 6.77 -14.88
C GLU A 157 -17.79 5.34 -14.37
N THR A 158 -18.53 5.24 -13.25
CA THR A 158 -18.85 3.94 -12.62
C THR A 158 -19.67 3.03 -13.52
N ASP A 159 -20.61 3.58 -14.30
CA ASP A 159 -21.46 2.81 -15.20
C ASP A 159 -20.63 2.13 -16.31
N LEU A 160 -19.59 2.80 -16.78
CA LEU A 160 -18.67 2.22 -17.75
C LEU A 160 -17.85 1.06 -17.16
N CYS A 161 -17.47 1.14 -15.86
CA CYS A 161 -16.82 0.03 -15.18
C CYS A 161 -17.75 -1.19 -15.08
N ASP A 162 -19.01 -0.96 -14.74
CA ASP A 162 -19.98 -2.06 -14.58
C ASP A 162 -20.28 -2.72 -15.92
N LEU A 163 -20.34 -1.93 -17.00
CA LEU A 163 -20.48 -2.44 -18.36
C LEU A 163 -19.27 -3.26 -18.83
N LEU A 164 -18.05 -2.94 -18.38
CA LEU A 164 -16.86 -3.77 -18.66
C LEU A 164 -16.91 -5.11 -17.92
N ARG A 165 -17.48 -5.14 -16.72
CA ARG A 165 -17.60 -6.36 -15.90
C ARG A 165 -18.70 -7.29 -16.37
N GLN A 166 -19.80 -6.71 -16.88
CA GLN A 166 -20.94 -7.40 -17.44
C GLN A 166 -21.25 -6.85 -18.82
N PRO A 167 -20.51 -7.31 -19.87
CA PRO A 167 -20.50 -6.66 -21.16
C PRO A 167 -21.83 -6.85 -21.93
N ASP A 168 -22.46 -5.73 -22.31
CA ASP A 168 -23.44 -5.65 -23.37
C ASP A 168 -22.75 -5.13 -24.63
N TRP A 169 -22.60 -6.00 -25.62
CA TRP A 169 -21.83 -5.70 -26.84
C TRP A 169 -22.46 -4.62 -27.71
N GLU A 170 -23.77 -4.48 -27.70
CA GLU A 170 -24.46 -3.42 -28.44
C GLU A 170 -24.18 -2.05 -27.81
N ILE A 171 -24.29 -1.96 -26.48
CA ILE A 171 -23.97 -0.74 -25.72
C ILE A 171 -22.48 -0.41 -25.83
N LEU A 172 -21.60 -1.40 -25.69
CA LEU A 172 -20.15 -1.20 -25.84
C LEU A 172 -19.78 -0.65 -27.20
N LYS A 173 -20.44 -1.11 -28.28
CA LYS A 173 -20.23 -0.61 -29.63
C LYS A 173 -20.63 0.85 -29.76
N ILE A 174 -21.77 1.23 -29.16
CA ILE A 174 -22.24 2.63 -29.18
C ILE A 174 -21.25 3.53 -28.39
N LEU A 175 -20.74 3.06 -27.24
CA LEU A 175 -19.85 3.82 -26.38
C LEU A 175 -18.36 3.67 -26.74
N SER A 176 -18.04 2.99 -27.83
CA SER A 176 -16.66 2.64 -28.19
C SER A 176 -15.73 3.86 -28.29
N LEU A 177 -16.17 4.97 -28.85
CA LEU A 177 -15.37 6.20 -28.92
C LEU A 177 -15.07 6.77 -27.55
N LYS A 178 -16.06 6.77 -26.63
CA LYS A 178 -15.86 7.24 -25.25
C LYS A 178 -14.82 6.38 -24.51
N TYR A 179 -14.90 5.05 -24.65
CA TYR A 179 -13.90 4.16 -24.08
C TYR A 179 -12.49 4.40 -24.66
N VAL A 180 -12.39 4.57 -25.96
CA VAL A 180 -11.10 4.83 -26.62
C VAL A 180 -10.49 6.15 -26.14
N ASP A 181 -11.28 7.19 -25.97
CA ASP A 181 -10.78 8.49 -25.48
C ASP A 181 -10.32 8.41 -24.03
N LEU A 182 -11.09 7.74 -23.15
CA LEU A 182 -10.68 7.51 -21.77
C LEU A 182 -9.43 6.61 -21.66
N LEU A 183 -9.32 5.61 -22.54
CA LEU A 183 -8.15 4.74 -22.59
C LEU A 183 -6.89 5.50 -23.08
N ARG A 184 -7.03 6.43 -24.02
CA ARG A 184 -5.93 7.32 -24.45
C ARG A 184 -5.48 8.23 -23.30
N GLN A 185 -6.42 8.78 -22.54
CA GLN A 185 -6.11 9.55 -21.33
C GLN A 185 -5.35 8.68 -20.33
N TYR A 186 -5.83 7.47 -20.06
CA TYR A 186 -5.13 6.53 -19.17
C TYR A 186 -3.71 6.20 -19.65
N TYR A 187 -3.48 6.00 -20.93
CA TYR A 187 -2.14 5.76 -21.47
C TYR A 187 -1.21 6.96 -21.32
N TYR A 188 -1.75 8.16 -21.35
CA TYR A 188 -0.96 9.36 -21.13
C TYR A 188 -0.67 9.62 -19.66
N VAL A 189 -1.69 9.50 -18.79
CA VAL A 189 -1.63 9.80 -17.36
C VAL A 189 -0.94 8.67 -16.60
N GLY A 190 -1.19 7.41 -16.98
CA GLY A 190 -0.76 6.23 -16.26
C GLY A 190 -1.61 5.95 -15.03
N GLY A 191 -1.16 4.98 -14.22
CA GLY A 191 -1.91 4.49 -13.06
C GLY A 191 -1.37 4.96 -11.70
N MET A 192 -0.42 5.91 -11.65
CA MET A 192 0.07 6.42 -10.35
C MET A 192 -0.99 7.31 -9.71
N PRO A 193 -1.46 6.99 -8.46
CA PRO A 193 -2.63 7.67 -7.88
C PRO A 193 -2.50 9.19 -7.82
N GLU A 194 -1.32 9.71 -7.49
CA GLU A 194 -1.06 11.15 -7.40
C GLU A 194 -1.16 11.83 -8.78
N VAL A 195 -0.71 11.14 -9.84
CA VAL A 195 -0.81 11.63 -11.22
C VAL A 195 -2.25 11.63 -11.71
N VAL A 196 -2.99 10.54 -11.40
CA VAL A 196 -4.42 10.41 -11.75
C VAL A 196 -5.25 11.49 -11.04
N ASP A 197 -4.95 11.75 -9.76
CA ASP A 197 -5.62 12.79 -8.98
C ASP A 197 -5.35 14.20 -9.55
N CYS A 198 -4.08 14.50 -9.83
CA CYS A 198 -3.67 15.76 -10.48
C CYS A 198 -4.42 15.98 -11.80
N PHE A 199 -4.49 14.95 -12.65
CA PHE A 199 -5.17 15.03 -13.93
C PHE A 199 -6.66 15.36 -13.78
N PHE A 200 -7.38 14.68 -12.88
CA PHE A 200 -8.83 14.93 -12.73
C PHE A 200 -9.15 16.22 -11.99
N GLN A 201 -8.24 16.73 -11.15
CA GLN A 201 -8.43 18.01 -10.46
C GLN A 201 -8.15 19.21 -11.37
N HIS A 202 -7.08 19.17 -12.15
CA HIS A 202 -6.57 20.34 -12.89
C HIS A 202 -6.77 20.25 -14.38
N GLN A 203 -6.88 19.05 -14.97
CA GLN A 203 -6.95 18.78 -16.40
C GLN A 203 -5.79 19.41 -17.21
N ASP A 204 -4.65 19.62 -16.55
CA ASP A 204 -3.45 20.19 -17.14
C ASP A 204 -2.44 19.08 -17.45
N LEU A 205 -2.12 18.91 -18.72
CA LEU A 205 -1.19 17.88 -19.18
C LEU A 205 0.27 18.20 -18.83
N GLN A 206 0.61 19.48 -18.65
CA GLN A 206 1.96 19.85 -18.22
C GLN A 206 2.19 19.48 -16.77
N GLU A 207 1.23 19.80 -15.89
CA GLU A 207 1.31 19.40 -14.47
C GLU A 207 1.38 17.86 -14.32
N VAL A 208 0.63 17.12 -15.16
CA VAL A 208 0.72 15.65 -15.20
C VAL A 208 2.15 15.20 -15.52
N ARG A 209 2.82 15.80 -16.52
CA ARG A 209 4.20 15.48 -16.89
C ARG A 209 5.19 15.82 -15.80
N ASP A 210 5.01 16.96 -15.16
CA ASP A 210 5.87 17.40 -14.05
C ASP A 210 5.77 16.40 -12.90
N LYS A 211 4.55 15.99 -12.54
CA LYS A 211 4.29 14.97 -11.51
C LYS A 211 4.87 13.59 -11.86
N GLN A 212 4.75 13.15 -13.12
CA GLN A 212 5.38 11.92 -13.58
C GLN A 212 6.91 11.99 -13.45
N THR A 213 7.51 13.13 -13.80
CA THR A 213 8.96 13.35 -13.68
C THR A 213 9.42 13.32 -12.23
N GLU A 214 8.70 13.96 -11.31
CA GLU A 214 8.98 13.90 -9.87
C GLU A 214 9.02 12.46 -9.36
N ILE A 215 8.04 11.64 -9.77
CA ILE A 215 7.96 10.22 -9.40
C ILE A 215 9.17 9.43 -9.95
N LEU A 216 9.50 9.63 -11.21
CA LEU A 216 10.65 8.96 -11.85
C LEU A 216 11.96 9.34 -11.18
N ASP A 217 12.16 10.61 -10.82
CA ASP A 217 13.35 11.07 -10.12
C ASP A 217 13.42 10.53 -8.68
N ALA A 218 12.27 10.35 -8.02
CA ALA A 218 12.22 9.68 -6.74
C ALA A 218 12.65 8.21 -6.85
N TYR A 219 12.21 7.49 -7.89
CA TYR A 219 12.66 6.11 -8.16
C TYR A 219 14.15 6.03 -8.48
N ARG A 220 14.69 6.94 -9.30
CA ARG A 220 16.12 6.97 -9.60
C ARG A 220 16.96 7.13 -8.33
N ARG A 221 16.54 8.03 -7.43
CA ARG A 221 17.21 8.24 -6.14
C ARG A 221 17.10 7.02 -5.23
N ASP A 222 15.99 6.32 -5.25
CA ASP A 222 15.77 5.12 -4.43
C ASP A 222 16.63 3.94 -4.92
N ILE A 223 16.64 3.68 -6.22
CA ILE A 223 17.48 2.66 -6.82
C ILE A 223 18.96 2.93 -6.52
N SER A 224 19.42 4.18 -6.62
CA SER A 224 20.81 4.54 -6.35
C SER A 224 21.24 4.31 -4.90
N LYS A 225 20.34 4.38 -3.92
CA LYS A 225 20.62 4.08 -2.51
C LYS A 225 20.87 2.58 -2.25
N HIS A 226 20.25 1.73 -3.05
CA HIS A 226 20.26 0.27 -2.85
C HIS A 226 21.16 -0.50 -3.81
N THR A 227 21.78 0.18 -4.77
CA THR A 227 22.71 -0.42 -5.74
C THR A 227 24.16 -0.04 -5.46
N THR A 228 25.08 -0.98 -5.69
CA THR A 228 26.52 -0.67 -5.67
C THR A 228 26.86 0.23 -6.88
N PRO A 229 27.91 1.08 -6.80
CA PRO A 229 28.31 1.98 -7.90
C PRO A 229 28.49 1.30 -9.26
N THR A 230 28.86 0.03 -9.28
CA THR A 230 29.07 -0.77 -10.48
C THR A 230 27.76 -1.10 -11.23
N ALA A 231 26.63 -1.23 -10.54
CA ALA A 231 25.35 -1.56 -11.16
C ALA A 231 24.68 -0.34 -11.86
N VAL A 232 25.05 0.87 -11.46
CA VAL A 232 24.48 2.12 -12.02
C VAL A 232 25.09 2.45 -13.39
N SER A 233 26.29 1.91 -13.72
CA SER A 233 26.99 2.24 -14.97
C SER A 233 26.37 1.60 -16.24
N TYR A 234 25.41 0.69 -16.09
CA TYR A 234 24.75 0.01 -17.22
C TYR A 234 23.37 0.58 -17.60
N THR A 235 22.94 1.65 -16.95
CA THR A 235 21.61 2.28 -17.19
C THR A 235 21.68 3.64 -17.93
N HIS A 236 22.82 3.93 -18.59
CA HIS A 236 23.01 5.09 -19.49
C HIS A 236 23.11 4.66 -20.93
#